data_f6881042b543da914ad6557baba6ec4d
#
_entry.id   f6881042b543da914ad6557baba6ec4d
#
_cell.length_a   1.000
_cell.length_b   1.000
_cell.length_c   1.000
_cell.angle_alpha   90.00
_cell.angle_beta   90.00
_cell.angle_gamma   90.00
#
_symmetry.space_group_name_H-M   'P 1'
#
loop_
_entity.id
_entity.type
_entity.pdbx_description
1 polymer ?
#
loop_
_entity_poly.entity_id
_entity_poly.type
_entity_poly.pdbx_seq_one_letter_code
_entity_poly.pdbx_strand_id
1 'polypeptide(L)'
;MNHTIPIFPLKLVVYPDSKYPLHIFEERYKVLLQKCLKENSGFGIVASIDKRISDVGVYVKVTEILKTYLNGELDIVVQGLERFLITSTSLHSDGYYVADVEKYDDENIIIDTRLSQELQTEFEEIVELANYRLEDGFWNNLKTSHLKSYKIAEKSGLTYEQQ
;
A
#
# COMPACT_ATOMS: atom_id res chain seq x y z
N MET A 1 -4.75 -19.44 7.30
CA MET A 1 -5.74 -19.78 6.23
C MET A 1 -5.25 -19.13 4.96
N ASN A 2 -5.04 -19.94 3.93
CA ASN A 2 -4.69 -19.38 2.61
C ASN A 2 -5.96 -18.76 2.02
N HIS A 3 -5.86 -17.51 1.62
CA HIS A 3 -6.95 -16.79 0.95
C HIS A 3 -6.52 -16.48 -0.47
N THR A 4 -7.40 -16.72 -1.44
CA THR A 4 -7.18 -16.27 -2.82
C THR A 4 -7.74 -14.87 -2.97
N ILE A 5 -6.88 -13.92 -3.35
CA ILE A 5 -7.28 -12.51 -3.54
C ILE A 5 -6.89 -12.03 -4.95
N PRO A 6 -7.65 -11.10 -5.55
CA PRO A 6 -7.21 -10.42 -6.76
C PRO A 6 -6.01 -9.52 -6.43
N ILE A 7 -5.03 -9.44 -7.35
CA ILE A 7 -3.86 -8.60 -7.20
C ILE A 7 -3.71 -7.59 -8.33
N PHE A 8 -3.22 -6.42 -7.97
CA PHE A 8 -2.95 -5.31 -8.86
C PHE A 8 -1.47 -4.92 -8.78
N PRO A 9 -0.64 -5.36 -9.73
CA PRO A 9 0.76 -4.95 -9.80
C PRO A 9 0.89 -3.49 -10.19
N LEU A 10 1.63 -2.72 -9.41
CA LEU A 10 1.89 -1.29 -9.63
C LEU A 10 3.36 -0.96 -9.41
N LYS A 11 3.86 0.10 -10.05
CA LYS A 11 5.16 0.70 -9.73
C LYS A 11 5.04 1.58 -8.47
N LEU A 12 4.58 0.98 -7.40
CA LEU A 12 4.31 1.65 -6.14
C LEU A 12 4.43 0.64 -5.00
N VAL A 13 5.10 1.02 -3.95
CA VAL A 13 5.06 0.31 -2.67
C VAL A 13 3.98 0.96 -1.79
N VAL A 14 3.04 0.15 -1.35
CA VAL A 14 1.97 0.57 -0.44
C VAL A 14 2.33 0.16 0.98
N TYR A 15 2.13 1.05 1.93
CA TYR A 15 2.33 0.76 3.35
C TYR A 15 1.00 0.57 4.06
N PRO A 16 0.96 -0.28 5.10
CA PRO A 16 -0.19 -0.36 6.00
C PRO A 16 -0.57 1.01 6.58
N ASP A 17 -1.86 1.23 6.78
CA ASP A 17 -2.45 2.46 7.34
C ASP A 17 -2.20 3.75 6.52
N SER A 18 -1.67 3.63 5.30
CA SER A 18 -1.47 4.76 4.39
C SER A 18 -2.52 4.77 3.29
N LYS A 19 -2.82 5.97 2.79
CA LYS A 19 -3.81 6.18 1.72
C LYS A 19 -3.14 6.58 0.43
N TYR A 20 -3.62 6.02 -0.69
CA TYR A 20 -3.07 6.26 -2.02
C TYR A 20 -4.18 6.58 -3.02
N PRO A 21 -4.05 7.68 -3.78
CA PRO A 21 -4.92 7.94 -4.92
C PRO A 21 -4.49 7.05 -6.09
N LEU A 22 -5.45 6.43 -6.77
CA LEU A 22 -5.22 5.60 -7.94
C LEU A 22 -6.17 6.01 -9.07
N HIS A 23 -5.66 6.04 -10.29
CA HIS A 23 -6.45 6.19 -11.51
C HIS A 23 -6.61 4.82 -12.19
N ILE A 24 -7.83 4.35 -12.32
CA ILE A 24 -8.16 3.02 -12.86
C ILE A 24 -8.69 3.19 -14.28
N PHE A 25 -7.89 2.80 -15.28
CA PHE A 25 -8.22 2.97 -16.70
C PHE A 25 -8.23 1.65 -17.49
N GLU A 26 -7.46 0.63 -17.07
CA GLU A 26 -7.42 -0.65 -17.77
C GLU A 26 -8.70 -1.46 -17.51
N GLU A 27 -9.30 -2.05 -18.56
CA GLU A 27 -10.57 -2.78 -18.48
C GLU A 27 -10.55 -3.89 -17.42
N ARG A 28 -9.47 -4.66 -17.36
CA ARG A 28 -9.34 -5.75 -16.38
C ARG A 28 -9.40 -5.24 -14.93
N TYR A 29 -8.86 -4.07 -14.65
CA TYR A 29 -8.89 -3.50 -13.29
C TYR A 29 -10.20 -2.77 -12.99
N LYS A 30 -10.89 -2.25 -14.01
CA LYS A 30 -12.28 -1.77 -13.84
C LYS A 30 -13.20 -2.93 -13.41
N VAL A 31 -13.07 -4.09 -14.05
CA VAL A 31 -13.84 -5.30 -13.71
C VAL A 31 -13.49 -5.77 -12.30
N LEU A 32 -12.20 -5.86 -11.95
CA LEU A 32 -11.72 -6.21 -10.62
C LEU A 32 -12.35 -5.29 -9.57
N LEU A 33 -12.24 -3.97 -9.79
CA LEU A 33 -12.74 -2.96 -8.85
C LEU A 33 -14.26 -3.03 -8.66
N GLN A 34 -15.02 -3.21 -9.74
CA GLN A 34 -16.47 -3.37 -9.66
C GLN A 34 -16.87 -4.58 -8.80
N LYS A 35 -16.16 -5.70 -8.94
CA LYS A 35 -16.37 -6.88 -8.09
C LYS A 35 -16.07 -6.58 -6.63
N CYS A 36 -14.91 -5.98 -6.35
CA CYS A 36 -14.52 -5.62 -4.98
C CYS A 36 -15.53 -4.67 -4.32
N LEU A 37 -16.01 -3.66 -5.03
CA LEU A 37 -17.01 -2.74 -4.53
C LEU A 37 -18.35 -3.42 -4.26
N LYS A 38 -18.78 -4.30 -5.16
CA LYS A 38 -20.05 -5.05 -5.02
C LYS A 38 -20.03 -6.01 -3.82
N GLU A 39 -18.86 -6.64 -3.60
CA GLU A 39 -18.69 -7.65 -2.54
C GLU A 39 -18.21 -7.03 -1.21
N ASN A 40 -17.99 -5.72 -1.18
CA ASN A 40 -17.36 -5.02 -0.06
C ASN A 40 -16.01 -5.66 0.35
N SER A 41 -15.29 -6.19 -0.63
CA SER A 41 -13.97 -6.79 -0.50
C SER A 41 -12.88 -5.82 -0.92
N GLY A 42 -11.62 -6.20 -0.70
CA GLY A 42 -10.45 -5.47 -1.18
C GLY A 42 -9.66 -6.30 -2.20
N PHE A 43 -8.48 -5.83 -2.50
CA PHE A 43 -7.53 -6.49 -3.38
C PHE A 43 -6.09 -6.27 -2.90
N GLY A 44 -5.16 -7.06 -3.41
CA GLY A 44 -3.74 -6.90 -3.10
C GLY A 44 -3.07 -5.92 -4.06
N ILE A 45 -2.29 -4.98 -3.55
CA ILE A 45 -1.33 -4.22 -4.35
C ILE A 45 0.05 -4.81 -4.11
N VAL A 46 0.76 -5.11 -5.19
CA VAL A 46 2.13 -5.63 -5.19
C VAL A 46 3.04 -4.74 -6.01
N ALA A 47 4.25 -4.50 -5.53
CA ALA A 47 5.22 -3.72 -6.28
C ALA A 47 5.66 -4.49 -7.53
N SER A 48 5.65 -3.82 -8.68
CA SER A 48 6.16 -4.34 -9.95
C SER A 48 7.36 -3.51 -10.38
N ILE A 49 8.56 -4.07 -10.21
CA ILE A 49 9.83 -3.42 -10.51
C ILE A 49 10.52 -4.25 -11.59
N ASP A 50 10.92 -3.62 -12.69
CA ASP A 50 11.65 -4.25 -13.79
C ASP A 50 11.03 -5.58 -14.27
N LYS A 51 9.68 -5.60 -14.39
CA LYS A 51 8.86 -6.78 -14.76
C LYS A 51 8.87 -7.92 -13.72
N ARG A 52 9.43 -7.71 -12.55
CA ARG A 52 9.31 -8.62 -11.41
C ARG A 52 8.21 -8.12 -10.49
N ILE A 53 7.41 -9.04 -10.02
CA ILE A 53 6.36 -8.78 -9.01
C ILE A 53 6.96 -9.17 -7.66
N SER A 54 6.81 -8.30 -6.66
CA SER A 54 7.22 -8.61 -5.29
C SER A 54 6.39 -9.78 -4.73
N ASP A 55 7.02 -10.65 -3.97
CA ASP A 55 6.32 -11.71 -3.24
C ASP A 55 5.52 -11.17 -2.05
N VAL A 56 5.86 -9.97 -1.58
CA VAL A 56 5.14 -9.29 -0.51
C VAL A 56 4.27 -8.18 -1.11
N GLY A 57 3.03 -8.12 -0.65
CA GLY A 57 2.08 -7.07 -1.02
C GLY A 57 1.30 -6.56 0.18
N VAL A 58 0.44 -5.58 -0.08
CA VAL A 58 -0.47 -5.03 0.92
C VAL A 58 -1.91 -5.17 0.42
N TYR A 59 -2.75 -5.76 1.26
CA TYR A 59 -4.19 -5.81 1.03
C TYR A 59 -4.79 -4.43 1.28
N VAL A 60 -5.55 -3.94 0.30
CA VAL A 60 -6.14 -2.61 0.34
C VAL A 60 -7.65 -2.67 0.18
N LYS A 61 -8.34 -1.65 0.70
CA LYS A 61 -9.74 -1.38 0.42
C LYS A 61 -9.91 0.01 -0.17
N VAL A 62 -10.89 0.15 -1.05
CA VAL A 62 -11.33 1.45 -1.53
C VAL A 62 -12.03 2.18 -0.39
N THR A 63 -11.56 3.36 -0.05
CA THR A 63 -12.15 4.22 0.98
C THR A 63 -12.98 5.35 0.37
N GLU A 64 -12.68 5.74 -0.87
CA GLU A 64 -13.36 6.84 -1.54
C GLU A 64 -13.30 6.67 -3.05
N ILE A 65 -14.37 7.07 -3.74
CA ILE A 65 -14.43 7.24 -5.19
C ILE A 65 -14.47 8.75 -5.45
N LEU A 66 -13.34 9.29 -5.93
CA LEU A 66 -13.18 10.73 -6.15
C LEU A 66 -13.90 11.16 -7.42
N LYS A 67 -13.84 10.31 -8.46
CA LYS A 67 -14.45 10.62 -9.77
C LYS A 67 -14.77 9.36 -10.55
N THR A 68 -15.89 9.40 -11.25
CA THR A 68 -16.29 8.41 -12.25
C THR A 68 -16.37 9.07 -13.60
N TYR A 69 -15.69 8.51 -14.59
CA TYR A 69 -15.66 9.02 -15.96
C TYR A 69 -16.69 8.29 -16.84
N LEU A 70 -17.12 8.94 -17.93
CA LEU A 70 -18.10 8.37 -18.87
C LEU A 70 -17.61 7.09 -19.55
N ASN A 71 -16.31 6.93 -19.72
CA ASN A 71 -15.68 5.72 -20.28
C ASN A 71 -15.46 4.60 -19.22
N GLY A 72 -16.01 4.78 -18.02
CA GLY A 72 -15.90 3.80 -16.93
C GLY A 72 -14.58 3.87 -16.14
N GLU A 73 -13.69 4.79 -16.44
CA GLU A 73 -12.50 5.04 -15.62
C GLU A 73 -12.90 5.61 -14.26
N LEU A 74 -12.05 5.39 -13.26
CA LEU A 74 -12.29 5.79 -11.89
C LEU A 74 -11.05 6.39 -11.25
N ASP A 75 -11.22 7.51 -10.56
CA ASP A 75 -10.27 8.01 -9.58
C ASP A 75 -10.74 7.58 -8.20
N ILE A 76 -9.90 6.84 -7.49
CA ILE A 76 -10.23 6.27 -6.18
C ILE A 76 -9.14 6.57 -5.17
N VAL A 77 -9.48 6.45 -3.88
CA VAL A 77 -8.52 6.38 -2.79
C VAL A 77 -8.61 4.98 -2.19
N VAL A 78 -7.47 4.33 -2.06
CA VAL A 78 -7.33 3.06 -1.35
C VAL A 78 -6.58 3.27 -0.04
N GLN A 79 -6.89 2.44 0.96
CA GLN A 79 -6.16 2.37 2.22
C GLN A 79 -5.49 1.02 2.37
N GLY A 80 -4.19 1.02 2.66
CA GLY A 80 -3.43 -0.17 3.03
C GLY A 80 -3.90 -0.71 4.38
N LEU A 81 -4.08 -2.02 4.48
CA LEU A 81 -4.52 -2.71 5.69
C LEU A 81 -3.44 -3.65 6.20
N GLU A 82 -3.33 -4.84 5.63
CA GLU A 82 -2.46 -5.90 6.09
C GLU A 82 -1.45 -6.29 5.01
N ARG A 83 -0.25 -6.65 5.42
CA ARG A 83 0.72 -7.25 4.51
C ARG A 83 0.40 -8.72 4.30
N PHE A 84 0.74 -9.21 3.13
CA PHE A 84 0.64 -10.62 2.78
C PHE A 84 1.87 -11.11 2.00
N LEU A 85 2.12 -12.41 2.06
CA LEU A 85 3.09 -13.11 1.25
C LEU A 85 2.35 -13.91 0.17
N ILE A 86 2.80 -13.80 -1.08
CA ILE A 86 2.27 -14.59 -2.19
C ILE A 86 2.87 -15.99 -2.16
N THR A 87 2.03 -17.01 -2.19
CA THR A 87 2.44 -18.42 -2.30
C THR A 87 2.25 -18.98 -3.69
N SER A 88 1.26 -18.49 -4.42
CA SER A 88 1.05 -18.82 -5.82
C SER A 88 0.30 -17.72 -6.56
N THR A 89 0.43 -17.68 -7.87
CA THR A 89 -0.31 -16.73 -8.73
C THR A 89 -0.93 -17.44 -9.92
N SER A 90 -2.10 -16.97 -10.34
CA SER A 90 -2.75 -17.43 -11.56
C SER A 90 -3.47 -16.27 -12.26
N LEU A 91 -3.75 -16.44 -13.55
CA LEU A 91 -4.50 -15.46 -14.33
C LEU A 91 -6.00 -15.74 -14.24
N HIS A 92 -6.77 -14.74 -13.82
CA HIS A 92 -8.23 -14.82 -13.83
C HIS A 92 -8.78 -14.69 -15.27
N SER A 93 -9.95 -15.27 -15.54
CA SER A 93 -10.61 -15.19 -16.85
C SER A 93 -10.87 -13.75 -17.33
N ASP A 94 -11.00 -12.81 -16.43
CA ASP A 94 -11.19 -11.38 -16.73
C ASP A 94 -9.87 -10.64 -16.98
N GLY A 95 -8.71 -11.34 -17.01
CA GLY A 95 -7.42 -10.79 -17.40
C GLY A 95 -6.61 -10.12 -16.30
N TYR A 96 -7.07 -10.10 -15.05
CA TYR A 96 -6.25 -9.72 -13.90
C TYR A 96 -5.65 -10.94 -13.19
N TYR A 97 -4.63 -10.75 -12.38
CA TYR A 97 -4.04 -11.83 -11.59
C TYR A 97 -4.79 -12.04 -10.28
N VAL A 98 -4.82 -13.30 -9.84
CA VAL A 98 -5.20 -13.70 -8.49
C VAL A 98 -4.03 -14.41 -7.84
N ALA A 99 -3.91 -14.29 -6.53
CA ALA A 99 -2.85 -14.91 -5.76
C ALA A 99 -3.42 -15.65 -4.55
N ASP A 100 -2.86 -16.81 -4.26
CA ASP A 100 -3.00 -17.43 -2.96
C ASP A 100 -2.01 -16.76 -2.02
N VAL A 101 -2.51 -16.29 -0.88
CA VAL A 101 -1.72 -15.47 0.03
C VAL A 101 -1.78 -15.97 1.46
N GLU A 102 -0.71 -15.74 2.17
CA GLU A 102 -0.60 -15.92 3.62
C GLU A 102 -0.41 -14.57 4.29
N LYS A 103 -0.95 -14.44 5.50
CA LYS A 103 -0.73 -13.25 6.30
C LYS A 103 0.77 -13.09 6.60
N TYR A 104 1.27 -11.88 6.41
CA TYR A 104 2.66 -11.55 6.70
C TYR A 104 2.70 -10.53 7.85
N ASP A 105 2.70 -11.09 9.07
CA ASP A 105 2.71 -10.27 10.29
C ASP A 105 4.10 -9.67 10.54
N ASP A 106 4.11 -8.48 11.12
CA ASP A 106 5.33 -7.94 11.72
C ASP A 106 5.72 -8.78 12.94
N GLU A 107 7.01 -8.95 13.14
CA GLU A 107 7.49 -9.56 14.37
C GLU A 107 7.06 -8.70 15.56
N ASN A 108 6.50 -9.33 16.59
CA ASN A 108 6.16 -8.66 17.85
C ASN A 108 7.45 -8.33 18.63
N ILE A 109 8.21 -7.37 18.12
CA ILE A 109 9.41 -6.87 18.79
C ILE A 109 8.98 -5.78 19.78
N ILE A 110 9.47 -5.88 21.00
CA ILE A 110 9.35 -4.75 21.95
C ILE A 110 10.05 -3.54 21.32
N ILE A 111 9.26 -2.51 21.01
CA ILE A 111 9.80 -1.30 20.40
C ILE A 111 10.76 -0.65 21.39
N ASP A 112 12.03 -0.56 21.02
CA ASP A 112 13.00 0.26 21.73
C ASP A 112 12.61 1.74 21.57
N THR A 113 12.14 2.31 22.69
CA THR A 113 11.67 3.71 22.72
C THR A 113 12.78 4.67 22.32
N ARG A 114 14.04 4.38 22.68
CA ARG A 114 15.20 5.20 22.32
C ARG A 114 15.41 5.16 20.80
N LEU A 115 15.46 3.98 20.21
CA LEU A 115 15.61 3.81 18.76
C LEU A 115 14.48 4.50 17.99
N SER A 116 13.24 4.38 18.48
CA SER A 116 12.08 5.05 17.90
C SER A 116 12.18 6.58 17.94
N GLN A 117 12.77 7.14 19.00
CA GLN A 117 13.01 8.58 19.12
C GLN A 117 14.16 9.03 18.22
N GLU A 118 15.27 8.28 18.21
CA GLU A 118 16.39 8.55 17.31
C GLU A 118 15.94 8.57 15.85
N LEU A 119 15.20 7.55 15.41
CA LEU A 119 14.64 7.48 14.06
C LEU A 119 13.79 8.70 13.70
N GLN A 120 12.94 9.15 14.63
CA GLN A 120 12.12 10.33 14.41
C GLN A 120 12.97 11.60 14.29
N THR A 121 13.98 11.78 15.16
CA THR A 121 14.87 12.94 15.13
C THR A 121 15.65 13.03 13.83
N GLU A 122 16.25 11.92 13.40
CA GLU A 122 16.96 11.84 12.11
C GLU A 122 16.03 12.17 10.93
N PHE A 123 14.79 11.68 10.97
CA PHE A 123 13.84 11.99 9.91
C PHE A 123 13.43 13.48 9.91
N GLU A 124 13.24 14.09 11.08
CA GLU A 124 12.97 15.52 11.22
C GLU A 124 14.12 16.36 10.62
N GLU A 125 15.36 15.99 10.91
CA GLU A 125 16.55 16.63 10.34
C GLU A 125 16.62 16.50 8.81
N ILE A 126 16.32 15.30 8.27
CA ILE A 126 16.28 15.06 6.81
C ILE A 126 15.23 15.97 6.14
N VAL A 127 14.03 16.04 6.71
CA VAL A 127 12.95 16.89 6.19
C VAL A 127 13.33 18.36 6.19
N GLU A 128 14.00 18.83 7.26
CA GLU A 128 14.47 20.20 7.39
C GLU A 128 15.59 20.50 6.37
N LEU A 129 16.59 19.63 6.26
CA LEU A 129 17.69 19.78 5.29
C LEU A 129 17.20 19.77 3.83
N ALA A 130 16.19 18.96 3.53
CA ALA A 130 15.57 18.90 2.21
C ALA A 130 14.66 20.12 1.94
N ASN A 131 14.46 20.98 2.92
CA ASN A 131 13.51 22.12 2.87
C ASN A 131 12.10 21.66 2.41
N TYR A 132 11.68 20.48 2.86
CA TYR A 132 10.40 19.88 2.51
C TYR A 132 9.39 20.12 3.64
N ARG A 133 8.15 20.44 3.28
CA ARG A 133 7.07 20.64 4.24
C ARG A 133 6.11 19.46 4.21
N LEU A 134 6.01 18.77 5.33
CA LEU A 134 4.96 17.78 5.59
C LEU A 134 3.81 18.46 6.34
N GLU A 135 2.59 18.00 6.06
CA GLU A 135 1.38 18.52 6.69
C GLU A 135 1.39 18.28 8.22
N ASP A 136 0.78 19.18 8.99
CA ASP A 136 0.67 19.04 10.45
C ASP A 136 -0.02 17.72 10.86
N GLY A 137 -0.97 17.24 10.04
CA GLY A 137 -1.62 15.97 10.22
C GLY A 137 -0.67 14.77 10.18
N PHE A 138 0.36 14.82 9.34
CA PHE A 138 1.39 13.78 9.30
C PHE A 138 2.17 13.71 10.63
N TRP A 139 2.64 14.85 11.13
CA TRP A 139 3.41 14.92 12.38
C TRP A 139 2.60 14.45 13.60
N ASN A 140 1.32 14.83 13.67
CA ASN A 140 0.43 14.38 14.73
C ASN A 140 0.21 12.86 14.68
N ASN A 141 0.01 12.32 13.49
CA ASN A 141 -0.14 10.88 13.30
C ASN A 141 1.15 10.11 13.58
N LEU A 142 2.32 10.68 13.23
CA LEU A 142 3.61 10.05 13.48
C LEU A 142 3.87 9.86 14.99
N LYS A 143 3.51 10.85 15.83
CA LYS A 143 3.71 10.79 17.28
C LYS A 143 2.93 9.67 17.94
N THR A 144 1.74 9.35 17.45
CA THR A 144 0.81 8.39 18.06
C THR A 144 0.82 7.02 17.36
N SER A 145 1.41 6.90 16.19
CA SER A 145 1.40 5.68 15.40
C SER A 145 2.35 4.62 15.96
N HIS A 146 1.86 3.40 16.08
CA HIS A 146 2.68 2.20 16.28
C HIS A 146 3.40 1.75 14.98
N LEU A 147 2.98 2.27 13.83
CA LEU A 147 3.57 2.03 12.50
C LEU A 147 4.51 3.17 12.08
N LYS A 148 5.22 3.77 13.03
CA LYS A 148 6.09 4.93 12.80
C LYS A 148 7.13 4.68 11.68
N SER A 149 7.76 3.51 11.66
CA SER A 149 8.74 3.14 10.65
C SER A 149 8.16 3.16 9.23
N TYR A 150 6.96 2.65 9.04
CA TYR A 150 6.28 2.69 7.74
C TYR A 150 5.96 4.11 7.29
N LYS A 151 5.46 4.95 8.20
CA LYS A 151 5.15 6.35 7.89
C LYS A 151 6.39 7.16 7.51
N ILE A 152 7.51 6.91 8.18
CA ILE A 152 8.80 7.51 7.86
C ILE A 152 9.30 6.98 6.52
N ALA A 153 9.31 5.67 6.31
CA ALA A 153 9.76 5.05 5.07
C ALA A 153 9.01 5.58 3.84
N GLU A 154 7.70 5.76 3.95
CA GLU A 154 6.86 6.32 2.88
C GLU A 154 7.30 7.72 2.45
N LYS A 155 7.85 8.53 3.34
CA LYS A 155 8.23 9.93 3.11
C LYS A 155 9.74 10.17 2.97
N SER A 156 10.56 9.14 3.14
CA SER A 156 12.03 9.24 3.13
C SER A 156 12.66 9.25 1.74
N GLY A 157 11.87 9.12 0.68
CA GLY A 157 12.39 9.06 -0.69
C GLY A 157 13.25 7.83 -0.98
N LEU A 158 13.01 6.75 -0.25
CA LEU A 158 13.68 5.46 -0.47
C LEU A 158 13.40 4.92 -1.88
N THR A 159 14.38 4.21 -2.44
CA THR A 159 14.16 3.48 -3.69
C THR A 159 13.20 2.31 -3.47
N TYR A 160 12.62 1.79 -4.55
CA TYR A 160 11.73 0.62 -4.45
C TYR A 160 12.39 -0.61 -3.82
N GLU A 161 13.71 -0.77 -3.98
CA GLU A 161 14.46 -1.87 -3.38
C GLU A 161 14.69 -1.68 -1.87
N GLN A 162 14.67 -0.42 -1.41
CA GLN A 162 14.85 -0.06 -0.01
C GLN A 162 13.52 -0.03 0.77
N GLN A 163 12.40 0.06 0.07
CA GLN A 163 11.05 0.01 0.62
C GLN A 163 10.56 -1.43 0.80
#